data_727cc4487c6aafa2878af058bf9b0cd9
#
_entry.id   727cc4487c6aafa2878af058bf9b0cd9
#
_cell.length_a   1.000
_cell.length_b   1.000
_cell.length_c   1.000
_cell.angle_alpha   90.00
_cell.angle_beta   90.00
_cell.angle_gamma   90.00
#
_symmetry.space_group_name_H-M   'P 1'
#
loop_
_entity.id
_entity.type
_entity.pdbx_description
1 polymer ?
#
loop_
_entity_poly.entity_id
_entity_poly.type
_entity_poly.pdbx_seq_one_letter_code
_entity_poly.pdbx_strand_id
1 'polypeptide(L)'
;SGEYVFWQDTASSLERLGIGVGISALIALTIGVMNGVIPFVRANLSPLVTAISLVPPMAILPVLFIVFGLGELSKIVLIAIGITPFLIRDMQQRALEIPAEQIIKAQTLGANTWQIIVRVVLPQVMPRLIASVRLSLGSAWLFLIAAEAIAATDGLGYRIFLVRRYLSMDVI
;
A
#
# COMPACT_ATOMS: atom_id res chain seq x y z
N SER A 1 -15.79 -31.63 2.58
CA SER A 1 -14.94 -30.83 3.49
C SER A 1 -14.01 -29.83 2.77
N GLY A 2 -13.92 -29.87 1.42
CA GLY A 2 -13.05 -28.98 0.64
C GLY A 2 -13.53 -27.53 0.56
N GLU A 3 -14.81 -27.26 0.59
CA GLU A 3 -15.36 -25.90 0.50
C GLU A 3 -14.96 -25.00 1.68
N TYR A 4 -14.90 -25.56 2.89
CA TYR A 4 -14.49 -24.78 4.08
C TYR A 4 -13.02 -24.34 4.01
N VAL A 5 -12.15 -25.16 3.42
CA VAL A 5 -10.73 -24.85 3.30
C VAL A 5 -10.50 -23.72 2.30
N PHE A 6 -11.23 -23.71 1.18
CA PHE A 6 -11.15 -22.62 0.18
C PHE A 6 -11.59 -21.26 0.77
N TRP A 7 -12.67 -21.27 1.54
CA TRP A 7 -13.15 -20.04 2.22
C TRP A 7 -12.17 -19.55 3.28
N GLN A 8 -11.52 -20.46 4.02
CA GLN A 8 -10.50 -20.09 4.99
C GLN A 8 -9.29 -19.48 4.30
N ASP A 9 -8.77 -20.11 3.22
CA ASP A 9 -7.65 -19.58 2.45
C ASP A 9 -7.97 -18.19 1.86
N THR A 10 -9.18 -18.02 1.34
CA THR A 10 -9.65 -16.73 0.82
C THR A 10 -9.70 -15.67 1.93
N ALA A 11 -10.23 -16.00 3.09
CA ALA A 11 -10.31 -15.08 4.22
C ALA A 11 -8.91 -14.65 4.70
N SER A 12 -7.98 -15.61 4.83
CA SER A 12 -6.59 -15.32 5.23
C SER A 12 -5.89 -14.38 4.23
N SER A 13 -6.03 -14.63 2.93
CA SER A 13 -5.46 -13.76 1.90
C SER A 13 -6.08 -12.36 1.90
N LEU A 14 -7.40 -12.26 2.07
CA LEU A 14 -8.10 -10.97 2.15
C LEU A 14 -7.72 -10.17 3.40
N GLU A 15 -7.54 -10.83 4.53
CA GLU A 15 -7.08 -10.20 5.77
C GLU A 15 -5.69 -9.60 5.60
N ARG A 16 -4.73 -10.37 5.09
CA ARG A 16 -3.35 -9.92 4.79
C ARG A 16 -3.36 -8.74 3.84
N LEU A 17 -4.13 -8.84 2.76
CA LEU A 17 -4.30 -7.77 1.78
C LEU A 17 -4.88 -6.52 2.42
N GLY A 18 -5.96 -6.65 3.17
CA GLY A 18 -6.65 -5.54 3.82
C GLY A 18 -5.74 -4.80 4.80
N ILE A 19 -4.99 -5.52 5.62
CA ILE A 19 -4.04 -4.94 6.57
C ILE A 19 -2.90 -4.24 5.82
N GLY A 20 -2.27 -4.90 4.85
CA GLY A 20 -1.16 -4.34 4.07
C GLY A 20 -1.55 -3.08 3.30
N VAL A 21 -2.69 -3.11 2.61
CA VAL A 21 -3.23 -1.96 1.87
C VAL A 21 -3.67 -0.85 2.82
N GLY A 22 -4.30 -1.17 3.95
CA GLY A 22 -4.73 -0.20 4.96
C GLY A 22 -3.55 0.56 5.56
N ILE A 23 -2.49 -0.14 5.96
CA ILE A 23 -1.24 0.47 6.46
C ILE A 23 -0.63 1.37 5.37
N SER A 24 -0.55 0.89 4.15
CA SER A 24 -0.01 1.66 3.01
C SER A 24 -0.79 2.93 2.74
N ALA A 25 -2.11 2.86 2.78
CA ALA A 25 -2.99 4.01 2.58
C ALA A 25 -2.82 5.07 3.68
N LEU A 26 -2.70 4.66 4.95
CA LEU A 26 -2.46 5.57 6.07
C LEU A 26 -1.09 6.27 5.96
N ILE A 27 -0.03 5.51 5.66
CA ILE A 27 1.32 6.06 5.47
C ILE A 27 1.31 7.02 4.27
N ALA A 28 0.70 6.63 3.16
CA ALA A 28 0.64 7.43 1.95
C ALA A 28 -0.14 8.73 2.16
N LEU A 29 -1.25 8.68 2.88
CA LEU A 29 -2.05 9.85 3.18
C LEU A 29 -1.25 10.85 4.04
N THR A 30 -0.62 10.37 5.11
CA THR A 30 0.15 11.23 6.01
C THR A 30 1.39 11.81 5.34
N ILE A 31 2.28 10.96 4.82
CA ILE A 31 3.54 11.39 4.21
C ILE A 31 3.28 12.13 2.90
N GLY A 32 2.37 11.62 2.05
CA GLY A 32 2.08 12.24 0.75
C GLY A 32 1.49 13.64 0.88
N VAL A 33 0.52 13.83 1.80
CA VAL A 33 -0.05 15.16 2.06
C VAL A 33 0.98 16.10 2.67
N MET A 34 1.78 15.63 3.64
CA MET A 34 2.85 16.46 4.22
C MET A 34 3.88 16.89 3.16
N ASN A 35 4.29 15.96 2.29
CA ASN A 35 5.19 16.27 1.16
C ASN A 35 4.56 17.27 0.19
N GLY A 36 3.25 17.18 -0.06
CA GLY A 36 2.54 18.11 -0.94
C GLY A 36 2.48 19.54 -0.37
N VAL A 37 2.17 19.66 0.92
CA VAL A 37 1.90 20.96 1.57
C VAL A 37 3.15 21.61 2.10
N ILE A 38 4.10 20.85 2.66
CA ILE A 38 5.27 21.39 3.36
C ILE A 38 6.53 21.23 2.51
N PRO A 39 7.07 22.34 1.93
CA PRO A 39 8.24 22.27 1.03
C PRO A 39 9.48 21.64 1.70
N PHE A 40 9.70 21.92 2.99
CA PHE A 40 10.83 21.33 3.73
C PHE A 40 10.73 19.81 3.85
N VAL A 41 9.55 19.29 4.14
CA VAL A 41 9.30 17.83 4.21
C VAL A 41 9.50 17.20 2.84
N ARG A 42 8.96 17.84 1.80
CA ARG A 42 9.12 17.37 0.41
C ARG A 42 10.58 17.31 -0.01
N ALA A 43 11.37 18.33 0.28
CA ALA A 43 12.79 18.37 -0.11
C ALA A 43 13.60 17.22 0.48
N ASN A 44 13.24 16.76 1.68
CA ASN A 44 13.96 15.69 2.37
C ASN A 44 13.38 14.29 2.09
N LEU A 45 12.06 14.13 2.12
CA LEU A 45 11.43 12.80 2.00
C LEU A 45 11.16 12.37 0.56
N SER A 46 10.89 13.28 -0.36
CA SER A 46 10.56 12.92 -1.75
C SER A 46 11.70 12.17 -2.46
N PRO A 47 12.99 12.59 -2.34
CA PRO A 47 14.09 11.80 -2.90
C PRO A 47 14.21 10.40 -2.31
N LEU A 48 13.99 10.26 -0.99
CA LEU A 48 14.03 8.98 -0.30
C LEU A 48 12.92 8.05 -0.79
N VAL A 49 11.69 8.54 -0.87
CA VAL A 49 10.55 7.78 -1.40
C VAL A 49 10.82 7.34 -2.84
N THR A 50 11.41 8.22 -3.65
CA THR A 50 11.79 7.89 -5.03
C THR A 50 12.85 6.78 -5.06
N ALA A 51 13.89 6.86 -4.24
CA ALA A 51 14.92 5.84 -4.16
C ALA A 51 14.35 4.47 -3.75
N ILE A 52 13.49 4.43 -2.74
CA ILE A 52 12.81 3.20 -2.30
C ILE A 52 11.92 2.63 -3.43
N SER A 53 11.24 3.48 -4.20
CA SER A 53 10.36 3.03 -5.29
C SER A 53 11.10 2.37 -6.46
N LEU A 54 12.41 2.54 -6.56
CA LEU A 54 13.24 1.90 -7.59
C LEU A 54 13.60 0.46 -7.23
N VAL A 55 13.47 0.07 -5.97
CA VAL A 55 13.78 -1.30 -5.53
C VAL A 55 12.58 -2.20 -5.83
N PRO A 56 12.77 -3.27 -6.63
CA PRO A 56 11.68 -4.21 -6.90
C PRO A 56 11.24 -4.91 -5.61
N PRO A 57 9.95 -4.83 -5.22
CA PRO A 57 9.49 -5.41 -3.96
C PRO A 57 9.77 -6.91 -3.84
N MET A 58 9.64 -7.64 -4.94
CA MET A 58 9.90 -9.08 -4.96
C MET A 58 11.37 -9.44 -4.70
N ALA A 59 12.31 -8.56 -5.01
CA ALA A 59 13.72 -8.78 -4.73
C ALA A 59 14.03 -8.69 -3.21
N ILE A 60 13.19 -8.00 -2.44
CA ILE A 60 13.34 -7.85 -0.99
C ILE A 60 12.73 -9.05 -0.24
N LEU A 61 11.88 -9.85 -0.89
CA LEU A 61 11.14 -10.94 -0.23
C LEU A 61 12.03 -11.90 0.57
N PRO A 62 13.18 -12.41 0.07
CA PRO A 62 14.06 -13.26 0.85
C PRO A 62 14.60 -12.57 2.11
N VAL A 63 14.88 -11.28 2.03
CA VAL A 63 15.34 -10.48 3.17
C VAL A 63 14.24 -10.35 4.22
N LEU A 64 12.99 -10.14 3.78
CA LEU A 64 11.84 -10.08 4.69
C LEU A 64 11.62 -11.41 5.42
N PHE A 65 11.84 -12.53 4.76
CA PHE A 65 11.75 -13.86 5.38
C PHE A 65 12.87 -14.09 6.41
N ILE A 66 14.05 -13.56 6.18
CA ILE A 66 15.15 -13.64 7.15
C ILE A 66 14.87 -12.77 8.38
N VAL A 67 14.33 -11.56 8.17
CA VAL A 67 14.13 -10.59 9.25
C VAL A 67 12.86 -10.88 10.06
N PHE A 68 11.75 -11.17 9.39
CA PHE A 68 10.43 -11.33 10.02
C PHE A 68 9.96 -12.78 10.09
N GLY A 69 10.75 -13.73 9.56
CA GLY A 69 10.36 -15.12 9.45
C GLY A 69 9.35 -15.37 8.31
N LEU A 70 8.93 -16.64 8.18
CA LEU A 70 7.98 -17.09 7.16
C LEU A 70 6.51 -16.84 7.57
N GLY A 71 6.27 -16.02 8.60
CA GLY A 71 4.95 -15.75 9.16
C GLY A 71 4.14 -14.71 8.36
N GLU A 72 3.06 -14.24 9.00
CA GLU A 72 2.12 -13.27 8.44
C GLU A 72 2.77 -11.90 8.18
N LEU A 73 3.65 -11.50 9.10
CA LEU A 73 4.25 -10.16 9.08
C LEU A 73 5.05 -9.90 7.81
N SER A 74 5.84 -10.87 7.34
CA SER A 74 6.65 -10.74 6.12
C SER A 74 5.80 -10.50 4.87
N LYS A 75 4.64 -11.15 4.78
CA LYS A 75 3.69 -11.00 3.67
C LYS A 75 3.03 -9.62 3.67
N ILE A 76 2.55 -9.18 4.84
CA ILE A 76 1.94 -7.85 5.02
C ILE A 76 2.95 -6.75 4.73
N VAL A 77 4.19 -6.87 5.25
CA VAL A 77 5.27 -5.90 5.01
C VAL A 77 5.66 -5.85 3.54
N LEU A 78 5.65 -6.98 2.82
CA LEU A 78 5.92 -6.99 1.38
C LEU A 78 4.88 -6.19 0.60
N ILE A 79 3.59 -6.37 0.90
CA ILE A 79 2.52 -5.57 0.29
C ILE A 79 2.76 -4.08 0.60
N ALA A 80 3.01 -3.75 1.86
CA ALA A 80 3.22 -2.38 2.29
C ALA A 80 4.40 -1.73 1.57
N ILE A 81 5.58 -2.36 1.55
CA ILE A 81 6.75 -1.84 0.82
C ILE A 81 6.46 -1.70 -0.67
N GLY A 82 5.71 -2.65 -1.24
CA GLY A 82 5.44 -2.70 -2.68
C GLY A 82 4.56 -1.56 -3.18
N ILE A 83 3.53 -1.17 -2.45
CA ILE A 83 2.56 -0.17 -2.93
C ILE A 83 2.68 1.20 -2.26
N THR A 84 3.26 1.31 -1.06
CA THR A 84 3.35 2.57 -0.32
C THR A 84 4.09 3.68 -1.08
N PRO A 85 5.26 3.45 -1.71
CA PRO A 85 5.97 4.52 -2.41
C PRO A 85 5.15 5.10 -3.58
N PHE A 86 4.42 4.25 -4.30
CA PHE A 86 3.51 4.69 -5.35
C PHE A 86 2.39 5.56 -4.79
N LEU A 87 1.72 5.11 -3.72
CA LEU A 87 0.62 5.85 -3.09
C LEU A 87 1.10 7.19 -2.50
N ILE A 88 2.28 7.24 -1.87
CA ILE A 88 2.87 8.49 -1.36
C ILE A 88 3.06 9.51 -2.48
N ARG A 89 3.65 9.08 -3.59
CA ARG A 89 3.91 9.97 -4.74
C ARG A 89 2.61 10.47 -5.36
N ASP A 90 1.60 9.62 -5.48
CA ASP A 90 0.30 10.03 -6.01
C ASP A 90 -0.41 11.01 -5.07
N MET A 91 -0.40 10.78 -3.78
CA MET A 91 -0.96 11.72 -2.79
C MET A 91 -0.21 13.06 -2.75
N GLN A 92 1.12 13.03 -2.83
CA GLN A 92 1.93 14.24 -2.96
C GLN A 92 1.53 15.04 -4.19
N GLN A 93 1.42 14.38 -5.34
CA GLN A 93 1.05 15.04 -6.59
C GLN A 93 -0.35 15.68 -6.49
N ARG A 94 -1.31 14.96 -5.93
CA ARG A 94 -2.67 15.48 -5.74
C ARG A 94 -2.74 16.68 -4.80
N ALA A 95 -1.95 16.67 -3.74
CA ALA A 95 -1.86 17.82 -2.83
C ALA A 95 -1.21 19.05 -3.51
N LEU A 96 -0.27 18.84 -4.43
CA LEU A 96 0.37 19.92 -5.22
C LEU A 96 -0.56 20.50 -6.30
N GLU A 97 -1.53 19.74 -6.78
CA GLU A 97 -2.51 20.20 -7.79
C GLU A 97 -3.60 21.10 -7.19
N ILE A 98 -3.68 21.24 -5.86
CA ILE A 98 -4.63 22.14 -5.23
C ILE A 98 -4.25 23.57 -5.58
N PRO A 99 -5.22 24.40 -6.09
CA PRO A 99 -4.93 25.77 -6.49
C PRO A 99 -4.39 26.60 -5.34
N ALA A 100 -3.28 27.31 -5.59
CA ALA A 100 -2.64 28.17 -4.57
C ALA A 100 -3.59 29.22 -3.98
N GLU A 101 -4.57 29.67 -4.75
CA GLU A 101 -5.61 30.61 -4.33
C GLU A 101 -6.42 30.12 -3.13
N GLN A 102 -6.71 28.80 -3.07
CA GLN A 102 -7.44 28.22 -1.94
C GLN A 102 -6.58 28.25 -0.67
N ILE A 103 -5.29 27.99 -0.79
CA ILE A 103 -4.33 28.03 0.32
C ILE A 103 -4.17 29.47 0.81
N ILE A 104 -3.99 30.43 -0.11
CA ILE A 104 -3.85 31.86 0.20
C ILE A 104 -5.12 32.37 0.88
N LYS A 105 -6.31 32.02 0.39
CA LYS A 105 -7.58 32.40 1.04
C LYS A 105 -7.68 31.88 2.46
N ALA A 106 -7.32 30.62 2.69
CA ALA A 106 -7.32 30.05 4.03
C ALA A 106 -6.34 30.80 4.96
N GLN A 107 -5.15 31.12 4.45
CA GLN A 107 -4.16 31.92 5.22
C GLN A 107 -4.63 33.33 5.54
N THR A 108 -5.27 34.03 4.62
CA THR A 108 -5.84 35.38 4.86
C THR A 108 -6.96 35.35 5.89
N LEU A 109 -7.66 34.21 6.03
CA LEU A 109 -8.66 33.99 7.09
C LEU A 109 -8.04 33.55 8.43
N GLY A 110 -6.70 33.54 8.55
CA GLY A 110 -5.98 33.16 9.76
C GLY A 110 -5.77 31.67 10.00
N ALA A 111 -5.96 30.85 8.97
CA ALA A 111 -5.71 29.41 9.11
C ALA A 111 -4.21 29.12 9.24
N ASN A 112 -3.86 28.30 10.24
CA ASN A 112 -2.52 27.75 10.36
C ASN A 112 -2.31 26.54 9.43
N THR A 113 -1.07 26.08 9.27
CA THR A 113 -0.71 24.97 8.38
C THR A 113 -1.53 23.69 8.65
N TRP A 114 -1.77 23.36 9.92
CA TRP A 114 -2.55 22.20 10.31
C TRP A 114 -4.02 22.31 9.89
N GLN A 115 -4.61 23.50 10.09
CA GLN A 115 -5.99 23.76 9.65
C GLN A 115 -6.12 23.69 8.13
N ILE A 116 -5.11 24.15 7.38
CA ILE A 116 -5.07 24.03 5.92
C ILE A 116 -5.03 22.54 5.53
N ILE A 117 -4.15 21.75 6.14
CA ILE A 117 -4.05 20.32 5.87
C ILE A 117 -5.39 19.63 6.12
N VAL A 118 -5.98 19.80 7.29
CA VAL A 118 -7.17 19.04 7.71
C VAL A 118 -8.45 19.53 7.02
N ARG A 119 -8.60 20.85 6.80
CA ARG A 119 -9.86 21.42 6.31
C ARG A 119 -9.88 21.71 4.81
N VAL A 120 -8.73 21.88 4.18
CA VAL A 120 -8.64 22.24 2.75
C VAL A 120 -8.07 21.07 1.95
N VAL A 121 -6.90 20.55 2.33
CA VAL A 121 -6.17 19.56 1.54
C VAL A 121 -6.77 18.16 1.70
N LEU A 122 -6.93 17.70 2.93
CA LEU A 122 -7.34 16.34 3.24
C LEU A 122 -8.68 15.95 2.59
N PRO A 123 -9.77 16.77 2.67
CA PRO A 123 -11.03 16.44 2.03
C PRO A 123 -10.95 16.35 0.51
N GLN A 124 -10.04 17.08 -0.11
CA GLN A 124 -9.85 17.05 -1.58
C GLN A 124 -8.99 15.87 -2.04
N VAL A 125 -8.06 15.40 -1.19
CA VAL A 125 -7.17 14.28 -1.49
C VAL A 125 -7.82 12.92 -1.19
N MET A 126 -8.74 12.85 -0.22
CA MET A 126 -9.39 11.59 0.19
C MET A 126 -10.07 10.80 -0.95
N PRO A 127 -10.87 11.39 -1.84
CA PRO A 127 -11.46 10.65 -2.96
C PRO A 127 -10.39 10.08 -3.91
N ARG A 128 -9.27 10.79 -4.05
CA ARG A 128 -8.13 10.33 -4.87
C ARG A 128 -7.39 9.17 -4.22
N LEU A 129 -7.26 9.17 -2.88
CA LEU A 129 -6.69 8.03 -2.17
C LEU A 129 -7.44 6.75 -2.48
N ILE A 130 -8.76 6.78 -2.44
CA ILE A 130 -9.60 5.62 -2.77
C ILE A 130 -9.34 5.13 -4.21
N ALA A 131 -9.25 6.06 -5.16
CA ALA A 131 -8.95 5.73 -6.56
C ALA A 131 -7.55 5.12 -6.72
N SER A 132 -6.55 5.66 -6.04
CA SER A 132 -5.15 5.19 -6.10
C SER A 132 -4.98 3.83 -5.43
N VAL A 133 -5.64 3.61 -4.29
CA VAL A 133 -5.70 2.31 -3.62
C VAL A 133 -6.33 1.27 -4.55
N ARG A 134 -7.45 1.60 -5.20
CA ARG A 134 -8.09 0.71 -6.18
C ARG A 134 -7.13 0.31 -7.31
N LEU A 135 -6.35 1.25 -7.83
CA LEU A 135 -5.37 0.98 -8.89
C LEU A 135 -4.21 0.13 -8.40
N SER A 136 -3.80 0.26 -7.14
CA SER A 136 -2.70 -0.50 -6.57
C SER A 136 -3.09 -1.92 -6.13
N LEU A 137 -4.39 -2.25 -6.06
CA LEU A 137 -4.85 -3.58 -5.64
C LEU A 137 -4.29 -4.71 -6.53
N GLY A 138 -4.19 -4.50 -7.84
CA GLY A 138 -3.62 -5.49 -8.74
C GLY A 138 -2.19 -5.87 -8.37
N SER A 139 -1.33 -4.87 -8.13
CA SER A 139 0.04 -5.09 -7.68
C SER A 139 0.10 -5.70 -6.28
N ALA A 140 -0.75 -5.26 -5.36
CA ALA A 140 -0.83 -5.80 -4.01
C ALA A 140 -1.21 -7.30 -4.01
N TRP A 141 -2.15 -7.71 -4.85
CA TRP A 141 -2.49 -9.12 -5.06
C TRP A 141 -1.32 -9.92 -5.62
N LEU A 142 -0.59 -9.40 -6.61
CA LEU A 142 0.58 -10.08 -7.16
C LEU A 142 1.65 -10.33 -6.10
N PHE A 143 1.95 -9.34 -5.27
CA PHE A 143 2.92 -9.48 -4.18
C PHE A 143 2.46 -10.50 -3.14
N LEU A 144 1.18 -10.46 -2.76
CA LEU A 144 0.62 -11.39 -1.79
C LEU A 144 0.67 -12.84 -2.30
N ILE A 145 0.14 -13.10 -3.50
CA ILE A 145 0.11 -14.45 -4.10
C ILE A 145 1.52 -15.02 -4.22
N ALA A 146 2.49 -14.21 -4.63
CA ALA A 146 3.87 -14.64 -4.74
C ALA A 146 4.50 -14.97 -3.37
N ALA A 147 4.24 -14.17 -2.34
CA ALA A 147 4.70 -14.44 -0.98
C ALA A 147 4.05 -15.70 -0.39
N GLU A 148 2.75 -15.88 -0.58
CA GLU A 148 2.02 -17.07 -0.14
C GLU A 148 2.48 -18.34 -0.85
N ALA A 149 2.81 -18.24 -2.14
CA ALA A 149 3.31 -19.38 -2.91
C ALA A 149 4.64 -19.94 -2.39
N ILE A 150 5.47 -19.07 -1.80
CA ILE A 150 6.82 -19.44 -1.35
C ILE A 150 6.82 -19.87 0.11
N ALA A 151 6.06 -19.18 0.96
CA ALA A 151 6.24 -19.26 2.41
C ALA A 151 4.92 -19.23 3.20
N ALA A 152 3.85 -19.80 2.67
CA ALA A 152 2.62 -19.94 3.41
C ALA A 152 2.22 -21.39 3.62
N THR A 153 1.40 -21.63 4.65
CA THR A 153 0.72 -22.89 4.93
C THR A 153 -0.76 -22.83 4.58
N ASP A 154 -1.26 -21.63 4.29
CA ASP A 154 -2.64 -21.31 3.95
C ASP A 154 -2.68 -20.08 3.02
N GLY A 155 -3.82 -19.82 2.41
CA GLY A 155 -4.04 -18.71 1.49
C GLY A 155 -4.15 -19.13 0.03
N LEU A 156 -4.69 -18.23 -0.80
CA LEU A 156 -4.95 -18.50 -2.22
C LEU A 156 -3.69 -18.82 -3.01
N GLY A 157 -2.60 -18.06 -2.77
CA GLY A 157 -1.32 -18.30 -3.43
C GLY A 157 -0.73 -19.66 -3.08
N TYR A 158 -0.77 -20.05 -1.82
CA TYR A 158 -0.37 -21.37 -1.36
C TYR A 158 -1.19 -22.46 -2.06
N ARG A 159 -2.52 -22.31 -2.09
CA ARG A 159 -3.42 -23.31 -2.70
C ARG A 159 -3.16 -23.49 -4.19
N ILE A 160 -3.03 -22.40 -4.94
CA ILE A 160 -2.73 -22.41 -6.38
C ILE A 160 -1.44 -23.20 -6.66
N PHE A 161 -0.37 -22.96 -5.88
CA PHE A 161 0.91 -23.62 -6.08
C PHE A 161 0.90 -25.09 -5.61
N LEU A 162 0.13 -25.40 -4.57
CA LEU A 162 -0.06 -26.78 -4.09
C LEU A 162 -0.73 -27.63 -5.17
N VAL A 163 -1.85 -27.16 -5.73
CA VAL A 163 -2.61 -27.85 -6.78
C VAL A 163 -1.75 -28.01 -8.04
N ARG A 164 -1.01 -26.98 -8.43
CA ARG A 164 -0.07 -27.04 -9.55
C ARG A 164 1.01 -28.11 -9.34
N ARG A 165 1.54 -28.24 -8.11
CA ARG A 165 2.57 -29.23 -7.78
C ARG A 165 2.07 -30.65 -7.92
N TYR A 166 0.83 -30.90 -7.58
CA TYR A 166 0.21 -32.22 -7.68
C TYR A 166 -0.54 -32.49 -9.00
N LEU A 167 -0.50 -31.53 -9.95
CA LEU A 167 -1.20 -31.58 -11.24
C LEU A 167 -2.72 -31.79 -11.11
N SER A 168 -3.30 -31.44 -9.98
CA SER A 168 -4.73 -31.59 -9.68
C SER A 168 -5.48 -30.33 -10.13
N MET A 169 -5.56 -30.10 -11.44
CA MET A 169 -6.16 -28.89 -12.04
C MET A 169 -7.69 -28.83 -11.90
N ASP A 170 -8.30 -29.90 -11.50
CA ASP A 170 -9.74 -30.05 -11.26
C ASP A 170 -10.23 -29.38 -9.97
N VAL A 171 -9.30 -28.88 -9.14
CA VAL A 171 -9.59 -28.25 -7.85
C VAL A 171 -9.51 -26.70 -7.93
N ILE A 172 -9.10 -26.15 -9.06
CA ILE A 172 -9.07 -24.71 -9.32
C ILE A 172 -10.36 -24.28 -10.01
#